data_eb5e1e1290f2eb4592834323e6c2418f
#
_entry.id   eb5e1e1290f2eb4592834323e6c2418f
#
_cell.length_a   1.000
_cell.length_b   1.000
_cell.length_c   1.000
_cell.angle_alpha   90.00
_cell.angle_beta   90.00
_cell.angle_gamma   90.00
#
_symmetry.space_group_name_H-M   'P 1'
#
loop_
_entity.id
_entity.type
_entity.pdbx_description
1 polymer ?
#
loop_
_entity_poly.entity_id
_entity_poly.type
_entity_poly.pdbx_seq_one_letter_code
_entity_poly.pdbx_strand_id
1 'polypeptide(L)'
;EVAAHDPARNGIPTLGSNYMPWENTQHCADIIKVAGYNYGERLYASHHEKHPDWVIYGSETSSIVQSRGIYHFPLSQSLLSDDDLQCSSLGNSRTSWGAESWDVCLQSEQRWPFTLGQYLWAGWDYIGEPTPYHTRSSYFGTIDTAGFPKDAYYVVQAAWLDPKTHPMVHLFPYWDFNEGQLIDLCACTNAHSVELFVNGESLGRKVLDSAKGRTASWQTPYHPGSVKVVAYDENGKVVATDEQDSFDDSAMVCLQADRKTISGDGRELAFITITTRDKNGNPVRNANDRVTVRVNGAGVLVGLDNGDSADPDEYQTDSRRL
;
A
#
# COMPACT_ATOMS: atom_id res chain seq x y z
N GLU A 1 -12.25 10.32 -33.98
CA GLU A 1 -10.93 10.99 -33.77
C GLU A 1 -9.85 9.97 -33.47
N VAL A 2 -9.98 9.09 -32.46
CA VAL A 2 -8.95 8.10 -32.11
C VAL A 2 -8.53 7.26 -33.31
N ALA A 3 -9.47 6.69 -34.06
CA ALA A 3 -9.19 5.88 -35.24
C ALA A 3 -8.47 6.66 -36.36
N ALA A 4 -8.60 7.98 -36.39
CA ALA A 4 -7.90 8.82 -37.38
C ALA A 4 -6.41 9.05 -36.97
N HIS A 5 -6.09 8.95 -35.68
CA HIS A 5 -4.75 9.10 -35.15
C HIS A 5 -4.03 7.78 -34.89
N ASP A 6 -4.73 6.66 -35.03
CA ASP A 6 -4.18 5.30 -34.98
C ASP A 6 -4.45 4.56 -36.30
N PRO A 7 -3.73 4.91 -37.39
CA PRO A 7 -3.96 4.31 -38.70
C PRO A 7 -3.68 2.81 -38.74
N ALA A 8 -2.83 2.32 -37.84
CA ALA A 8 -2.53 0.89 -37.70
C ALA A 8 -3.59 0.12 -36.89
N ARG A 9 -4.51 0.82 -36.23
CA ARG A 9 -5.54 0.27 -35.35
C ARG A 9 -4.99 -0.67 -34.26
N ASN A 10 -3.87 -0.28 -33.70
CA ASN A 10 -3.18 -1.06 -32.65
C ASN A 10 -3.85 -0.92 -31.27
N GLY A 11 -4.59 0.16 -31.06
CA GLY A 11 -5.28 0.46 -29.80
C GLY A 11 -6.80 0.26 -29.92
N ILE A 12 -7.40 -0.28 -28.88
CA ILE A 12 -8.86 -0.32 -28.72
C ILE A 12 -9.26 0.90 -27.89
N PRO A 13 -10.13 1.79 -28.37
CA PRO A 13 -10.63 2.91 -27.60
C PRO A 13 -11.36 2.43 -26.35
N THR A 14 -11.14 3.09 -25.24
CA THR A 14 -11.85 2.86 -24.00
C THR A 14 -12.30 4.17 -23.37
N LEU A 15 -13.23 4.07 -22.43
CA LEU A 15 -13.73 5.16 -21.61
C LEU A 15 -13.41 4.84 -20.15
N GLY A 16 -12.83 5.78 -19.42
CA GLY A 16 -12.73 5.73 -17.96
C GLY A 16 -13.60 6.83 -17.35
N SER A 17 -14.50 6.52 -16.40
CA SER A 17 -15.41 7.50 -15.87
C SER A 17 -15.88 7.22 -14.43
N ASN A 18 -15.92 8.30 -13.62
CA ASN A 18 -16.61 8.32 -12.32
C ASN A 18 -18.15 8.39 -12.48
N TYR A 19 -18.63 8.72 -13.67
CA TYR A 19 -20.04 9.02 -13.94
C TYR A 19 -20.75 7.91 -14.70
N MET A 20 -20.33 6.66 -14.59
CA MET A 20 -20.99 5.50 -15.22
C MET A 20 -22.48 5.34 -14.85
N PRO A 21 -23.03 5.84 -13.72
CA PRO A 21 -24.47 5.86 -13.49
C PRO A 21 -25.25 6.77 -14.45
N TRP A 22 -24.60 7.73 -15.10
CA TRP A 22 -25.27 8.71 -15.94
C TRP A 22 -25.56 8.15 -17.34
N GLU A 23 -26.75 8.44 -17.86
CA GLU A 23 -27.20 7.99 -19.16
C GLU A 23 -26.27 8.40 -20.30
N ASN A 24 -25.80 9.67 -20.28
CA ASN A 24 -24.86 10.17 -21.28
C ASN A 24 -23.52 9.41 -21.29
N THR A 25 -23.02 9.02 -20.11
CA THR A 25 -21.82 8.20 -20.02
C THR A 25 -22.06 6.80 -20.55
N GLN A 26 -23.22 6.21 -20.24
CA GLN A 26 -23.62 4.90 -20.76
C GLN A 26 -23.76 4.94 -22.29
N HIS A 27 -24.30 6.01 -22.87
CA HIS A 27 -24.33 6.20 -24.34
C HIS A 27 -22.93 6.21 -24.96
N CYS A 28 -21.96 6.85 -24.32
CA CYS A 28 -20.57 6.79 -24.77
C CYS A 28 -20.00 5.38 -24.69
N ALA A 29 -20.28 4.66 -23.61
CA ALA A 29 -19.86 3.28 -23.41
C ALA A 29 -20.52 2.35 -24.47
N ASP A 30 -21.78 2.58 -24.82
CA ASP A 30 -22.48 1.83 -25.88
C ASP A 30 -21.80 1.94 -27.26
N ILE A 31 -21.16 3.06 -27.54
CA ILE A 31 -20.42 3.27 -28.78
C ILE A 31 -19.06 2.56 -28.73
N ILE A 32 -18.38 2.65 -27.61
CA ILE A 32 -16.99 2.18 -27.45
C ILE A 32 -16.94 0.70 -27.09
N LYS A 33 -17.92 0.21 -26.32
CA LYS A 33 -18.06 -1.16 -25.80
C LYS A 33 -16.99 -1.59 -24.80
N VAL A 34 -15.99 -0.77 -24.51
CA VAL A 34 -14.98 -1.01 -23.47
C VAL A 34 -15.14 0.06 -22.41
N ALA A 35 -15.82 -0.32 -21.33
CA ALA A 35 -16.29 0.56 -20.28
C ALA A 35 -15.40 0.48 -19.03
N GLY A 36 -14.60 1.51 -18.80
CA GLY A 36 -13.79 1.68 -17.61
C GLY A 36 -14.57 2.44 -16.52
N TYR A 37 -14.51 1.91 -15.32
CA TYR A 37 -15.18 2.46 -14.14
C TYR A 37 -14.13 3.03 -13.20
N ASN A 38 -14.29 4.31 -12.84
CA ASN A 38 -13.55 4.89 -11.74
C ASN A 38 -14.41 4.76 -10.49
N TYR A 39 -13.95 3.96 -9.50
CA TYR A 39 -14.60 3.76 -8.19
C TYR A 39 -16.06 3.30 -8.31
N GLY A 40 -16.36 2.46 -9.27
CA GLY A 40 -17.72 2.06 -9.63
C GLY A 40 -17.99 0.55 -9.55
N GLU A 41 -17.24 -0.20 -8.77
CA GLU A 41 -17.30 -1.66 -8.65
C GLU A 41 -18.71 -2.17 -8.32
N ARG A 42 -19.45 -1.40 -7.53
CA ARG A 42 -20.86 -1.69 -7.16
C ARG A 42 -21.81 -1.78 -8.36
N LEU A 43 -21.42 -1.23 -9.51
CA LEU A 43 -22.25 -1.19 -10.73
C LEU A 43 -21.98 -2.35 -11.68
N TYR A 44 -20.89 -3.09 -11.52
CA TYR A 44 -20.46 -4.11 -12.50
C TYR A 44 -21.56 -5.12 -12.83
N ALA A 45 -22.18 -5.73 -11.80
CA ALA A 45 -23.20 -6.75 -12.00
C ALA A 45 -24.42 -6.21 -12.75
N SER A 46 -24.99 -5.08 -12.30
CA SER A 46 -26.20 -4.50 -12.89
C SER A 46 -25.96 -3.96 -14.30
N HIS A 47 -24.79 -3.40 -14.55
CA HIS A 47 -24.46 -2.91 -15.89
C HIS A 47 -24.12 -4.05 -16.85
N HIS A 48 -23.49 -5.12 -16.39
CA HIS A 48 -23.26 -6.30 -17.21
C HIS A 48 -24.58 -7.00 -17.62
N GLU A 49 -25.55 -7.08 -16.70
CA GLU A 49 -26.88 -7.59 -17.00
C GLU A 49 -27.59 -6.74 -18.05
N LYS A 50 -27.51 -5.41 -17.92
CA LYS A 50 -28.15 -4.46 -18.85
C LYS A 50 -27.43 -4.36 -20.19
N HIS A 51 -26.11 -4.48 -20.19
CA HIS A 51 -25.23 -4.29 -21.33
C HIS A 51 -24.26 -5.49 -21.45
N PRO A 52 -24.73 -6.68 -21.83
CA PRO A 52 -23.91 -7.90 -21.82
C PRO A 52 -22.79 -7.89 -22.87
N ASP A 53 -22.81 -6.95 -23.80
CA ASP A 53 -21.80 -6.73 -24.82
C ASP A 53 -20.71 -5.73 -24.40
N TRP A 54 -20.80 -5.16 -23.19
CA TRP A 54 -19.73 -4.32 -22.67
C TRP A 54 -18.62 -5.15 -22.06
N VAL A 55 -17.40 -4.75 -22.39
CA VAL A 55 -16.20 -5.21 -21.68
C VAL A 55 -15.97 -4.26 -20.52
N ILE A 56 -16.15 -4.75 -19.30
CA ILE A 56 -16.07 -3.96 -18.07
C ILE A 56 -14.71 -4.13 -17.40
N TYR A 57 -14.14 -3.04 -16.90
CA TYR A 57 -12.93 -3.05 -16.08
C TYR A 57 -12.88 -1.86 -15.12
N GLY A 58 -12.07 -1.97 -14.06
CA GLY A 58 -11.77 -0.84 -13.17
C GLY A 58 -10.68 0.03 -13.77
N SER A 59 -11.02 1.18 -14.33
CA SER A 59 -10.03 2.11 -14.91
C SER A 59 -9.30 2.90 -13.83
N GLU A 60 -9.96 3.14 -12.69
CA GLU A 60 -9.36 3.60 -11.43
C GLU A 60 -10.12 2.95 -10.28
N THR A 61 -9.40 2.31 -9.37
CA THR A 61 -9.98 1.68 -8.19
C THR A 61 -9.18 2.03 -6.93
N SER A 62 -9.72 1.74 -5.76
CA SER A 62 -9.15 1.98 -4.43
C SER A 62 -9.07 3.45 -4.05
N SER A 63 -8.03 4.19 -4.41
CA SER A 63 -7.84 5.59 -4.00
C SER A 63 -7.81 5.77 -2.48
N ILE A 64 -7.09 4.89 -1.78
CA ILE A 64 -6.98 4.91 -0.33
C ILE A 64 -5.67 5.56 0.06
N VAL A 65 -5.76 6.53 0.97
CA VAL A 65 -4.60 7.29 1.45
C VAL A 65 -3.99 6.65 2.70
N GLN A 66 -2.70 6.38 2.64
CA GLN A 66 -1.93 5.81 3.75
C GLN A 66 -0.52 6.39 3.79
N SER A 67 -0.07 6.80 4.97
CA SER A 67 1.33 7.09 5.26
C SER A 67 2.06 5.81 5.65
N ARG A 68 3.30 5.63 5.21
CA ARG A 68 4.10 4.48 5.60
C ARG A 68 4.50 4.57 7.07
N GLY A 69 4.20 3.51 7.83
CA GLY A 69 4.62 3.38 9.23
C GLY A 69 3.92 4.30 10.21
N ILE A 70 2.82 4.95 9.84
CA ILE A 70 2.01 5.81 10.72
C ILE A 70 0.70 5.10 11.06
N TYR A 71 0.37 5.06 12.34
CA TYR A 71 -0.79 4.34 12.85
C TYR A 71 -1.57 5.18 13.86
N HIS A 72 -2.80 5.55 13.48
CA HIS A 72 -3.77 6.17 14.37
C HIS A 72 -4.79 5.12 14.80
N PHE A 73 -4.95 4.90 16.09
CA PHE A 73 -5.86 3.88 16.61
C PHE A 73 -7.25 4.44 16.96
N PRO A 74 -8.32 3.65 16.78
CA PRO A 74 -8.34 2.28 16.23
C PRO A 74 -8.16 2.27 14.71
N LEU A 75 -7.44 1.27 14.19
CA LEU A 75 -7.17 1.13 12.74
C LEU A 75 -8.43 0.92 11.88
N SER A 76 -9.55 0.55 12.51
CA SER A 76 -10.85 0.45 11.85
C SER A 76 -11.41 1.78 11.37
N GLN A 77 -10.87 2.91 11.88
CA GLN A 77 -11.22 4.25 11.44
C GLN A 77 -10.23 4.70 10.37
N SER A 78 -10.79 5.15 9.23
CA SER A 78 -9.99 5.82 8.21
C SER A 78 -9.73 7.25 8.67
N LEU A 79 -8.61 7.47 9.34
CA LEU A 79 -8.25 8.78 9.83
C LEU A 79 -7.37 9.49 8.81
N LEU A 80 -7.87 10.63 8.35
CA LEU A 80 -7.07 11.69 7.78
C LEU A 80 -6.82 12.65 8.94
N SER A 81 -5.60 12.74 9.42
CA SER A 81 -5.28 13.67 10.48
C SER A 81 -4.85 15.00 9.90
N ASP A 82 -5.59 16.06 10.22
CA ASP A 82 -5.18 17.43 9.90
C ASP A 82 -4.10 17.95 10.86
N ASP A 83 -3.89 17.26 12.01
CA ASP A 83 -2.97 17.72 13.05
C ASP A 83 -1.52 17.36 12.72
N ASP A 84 -1.27 16.14 12.24
CA ASP A 84 0.08 15.65 11.90
C ASP A 84 0.31 15.47 10.39
N LEU A 85 -0.69 15.79 9.57
CA LEU A 85 -0.67 15.65 8.11
C LEU A 85 -0.46 14.21 7.63
N GLN A 86 -0.75 13.21 8.46
CA GLN A 86 -0.52 11.80 8.18
C GLN A 86 -1.85 11.04 8.09
N CYS A 87 -1.82 9.92 7.38
CA CYS A 87 -2.98 9.07 7.17
C CYS A 87 -2.70 7.66 7.64
N SER A 88 -3.59 7.08 8.43
CA SER A 88 -3.48 5.68 8.83
C SER A 88 -4.75 4.94 8.46
N SER A 89 -4.79 4.36 7.28
CA SER A 89 -5.97 3.63 6.87
C SER A 89 -5.68 2.55 5.85
N LEU A 90 -6.24 1.37 6.10
CA LEU A 90 -6.47 0.34 5.09
C LEU A 90 -7.96 0.26 4.70
N GLY A 91 -8.78 1.10 5.33
CA GLY A 91 -10.20 1.19 5.07
C GLY A 91 -10.54 2.19 3.98
N ASN A 92 -11.80 2.56 3.94
CA ASN A 92 -12.31 3.54 3.00
C ASN A 92 -11.70 4.93 3.25
N SER A 93 -11.13 5.53 2.22
CA SER A 93 -10.85 6.95 2.19
C SER A 93 -12.11 7.70 1.80
N ARG A 94 -12.78 8.33 2.75
CA ARG A 94 -13.93 9.20 2.47
C ARG A 94 -13.60 10.42 1.62
N THR A 95 -12.34 10.63 1.28
CA THR A 95 -11.88 11.69 0.40
C THR A 95 -12.05 11.35 -1.08
N SER A 96 -12.21 10.09 -1.42
CA SER A 96 -12.32 9.63 -2.80
C SER A 96 -13.77 9.37 -3.13
N TRP A 97 -14.20 9.81 -4.22
CA TRP A 97 -15.46 9.77 -4.95
C TRP A 97 -16.26 8.44 -4.95
N GLY A 98 -16.27 7.72 -3.84
CA GLY A 98 -16.94 6.43 -3.68
C GLY A 98 -15.98 5.25 -3.69
N ALA A 99 -14.66 5.49 -3.53
CA ALA A 99 -13.70 4.44 -3.27
C ALA A 99 -14.12 3.61 -2.05
N GLU A 100 -14.03 2.34 -2.18
CA GLU A 100 -14.32 1.36 -1.15
C GLU A 100 -13.01 0.94 -0.45
N SER A 101 -13.08 0.06 0.54
CA SER A 101 -11.87 -0.51 1.15
C SER A 101 -11.06 -1.33 0.13
N TRP A 102 -9.78 -1.55 0.43
CA TRP A 102 -8.92 -2.44 -0.36
C TRP A 102 -9.57 -3.81 -0.60
N ASP A 103 -10.16 -4.40 0.44
CA ASP A 103 -10.83 -5.70 0.34
C ASP A 103 -11.99 -5.68 -0.65
N VAL A 104 -12.84 -4.65 -0.62
CA VAL A 104 -13.96 -4.53 -1.56
C VAL A 104 -13.48 -4.37 -2.99
N CYS A 105 -12.50 -3.52 -3.24
CA CYS A 105 -11.94 -3.29 -4.58
C CYS A 105 -11.33 -4.58 -5.15
N LEU A 106 -10.48 -5.25 -4.38
CA LEU A 106 -9.79 -6.47 -4.81
C LEU A 106 -10.74 -7.67 -4.97
N GLN A 107 -11.76 -7.77 -4.11
CA GLN A 107 -12.79 -8.83 -4.22
C GLN A 107 -13.72 -8.63 -5.41
N SER A 108 -14.00 -7.39 -5.80
CA SER A 108 -14.90 -7.11 -6.93
C SER A 108 -14.38 -7.71 -8.23
N GLU A 109 -13.07 -7.68 -8.45
CA GLU A 109 -12.43 -8.33 -9.58
C GLU A 109 -12.57 -9.86 -9.52
N GLN A 110 -12.31 -10.46 -8.36
CA GLN A 110 -12.41 -11.91 -8.16
C GLN A 110 -13.85 -12.43 -8.25
N ARG A 111 -14.82 -11.63 -7.80
CA ARG A 111 -16.25 -11.97 -7.81
C ARG A 111 -16.85 -11.98 -9.21
N TRP A 112 -16.38 -11.12 -10.10
CA TRP A 112 -16.98 -10.90 -11.39
C TRP A 112 -16.06 -11.31 -12.53
N PRO A 113 -16.07 -12.60 -12.94
CA PRO A 113 -15.16 -13.15 -13.95
C PRO A 113 -15.36 -12.57 -15.37
N PHE A 114 -16.40 -11.77 -15.58
CA PHE A 114 -16.63 -11.06 -16.83
C PHE A 114 -15.84 -9.74 -16.92
N THR A 115 -15.17 -9.31 -15.85
CA THR A 115 -14.33 -8.11 -15.85
C THR A 115 -12.94 -8.41 -16.38
N LEU A 116 -12.29 -7.42 -17.03
CA LEU A 116 -10.91 -7.52 -17.48
C LEU A 116 -9.87 -7.30 -16.36
N GLY A 117 -10.32 -6.99 -15.14
CA GLY A 117 -9.45 -6.62 -14.04
C GLY A 117 -9.50 -5.13 -13.71
N GLN A 118 -8.47 -4.61 -13.06
CA GLN A 118 -8.47 -3.24 -12.54
C GLN A 118 -7.11 -2.56 -12.58
N TYR A 119 -7.14 -1.23 -12.59
CA TYR A 119 -5.99 -0.35 -12.39
C TYR A 119 -6.16 0.39 -11.08
N LEU A 120 -5.22 0.19 -10.18
CA LEU A 120 -5.25 0.84 -8.86
C LEU A 120 -4.84 2.31 -8.97
N TRP A 121 -5.55 3.19 -8.29
CA TRP A 121 -5.11 4.55 -8.02
C TRP A 121 -4.59 4.61 -6.57
N ALA A 122 -3.24 4.60 -6.35
CA ALA A 122 -2.23 4.50 -7.39
C ALA A 122 -1.12 3.53 -6.95
N GLY A 123 -0.15 3.24 -7.83
CA GLY A 123 0.99 2.40 -7.50
C GLY A 123 1.97 3.10 -6.56
N TRP A 124 2.29 4.36 -6.82
CA TRP A 124 3.20 5.20 -6.04
C TRP A 124 2.52 6.47 -5.56
N ASP A 125 3.00 6.99 -4.42
CA ASP A 125 2.78 8.38 -4.07
C ASP A 125 3.43 9.29 -5.12
N TYR A 126 2.87 10.46 -5.32
CA TYR A 126 3.36 11.36 -6.37
C TYR A 126 3.28 12.82 -5.95
N ILE A 127 4.17 13.62 -6.54
CA ILE A 127 4.24 15.06 -6.32
C ILE A 127 3.06 15.75 -7.02
N GLY A 128 2.45 16.68 -6.35
CA GLY A 128 1.23 17.36 -6.79
C GLY A 128 -0.03 16.64 -6.33
N GLU A 129 -1.20 17.22 -6.61
CA GLU A 129 -2.51 16.71 -6.17
C GLU A 129 -2.52 16.31 -4.68
N PRO A 130 -2.16 17.25 -3.76
CA PRO A 130 -1.97 16.90 -2.36
C PRO A 130 -3.26 16.34 -1.75
N THR A 131 -3.15 15.15 -1.15
CA THR A 131 -4.24 14.49 -0.48
C THR A 131 -3.71 13.74 0.74
N PRO A 132 -4.05 14.21 1.96
CA PRO A 132 -4.95 15.35 2.28
C PRO A 132 -4.47 16.70 1.73
N TYR A 133 -5.39 17.67 1.64
CA TYR A 133 -5.14 18.98 1.01
C TYR A 133 -3.92 19.75 1.53
N HIS A 134 -3.58 19.58 2.79
CA HIS A 134 -2.46 20.29 3.45
C HIS A 134 -1.11 19.62 3.24
N THR A 135 -1.04 18.46 2.61
CA THR A 135 0.22 17.76 2.34
C THR A 135 0.91 18.32 1.10
N ARG A 136 2.18 18.01 0.92
CA ARG A 136 2.96 18.41 -0.26
C ARG A 136 2.68 17.51 -1.47
N SER A 137 2.43 16.25 -1.21
CA SER A 137 2.23 15.21 -2.22
C SER A 137 0.99 14.37 -1.87
N SER A 138 0.61 13.47 -2.75
CA SER A 138 -0.48 12.54 -2.50
C SER A 138 -0.02 11.31 -1.73
N TYR A 139 -0.92 10.72 -0.92
CA TYR A 139 -0.72 9.48 -0.19
C TYR A 139 -1.42 8.27 -0.81
N PHE A 140 -1.85 8.34 -2.08
CA PHE A 140 -2.62 7.28 -2.74
C PHE A 140 -1.82 6.03 -3.10
N GLY A 141 -0.49 6.13 -3.12
CA GLY A 141 0.37 5.02 -3.52
C GLY A 141 0.31 3.84 -2.56
N THR A 142 0.48 2.65 -3.09
CA THR A 142 0.84 1.46 -2.29
C THR A 142 2.33 1.46 -1.93
N ILE A 143 3.11 2.27 -2.63
CA ILE A 143 4.55 2.52 -2.44
C ILE A 143 4.72 4.02 -2.26
N ASP A 144 5.58 4.46 -1.34
CA ASP A 144 5.86 5.87 -1.12
C ASP A 144 6.78 6.49 -2.19
N THR A 145 7.04 7.80 -2.12
CA THR A 145 7.89 8.51 -3.08
C THR A 145 9.34 8.03 -3.06
N ALA A 146 9.82 7.51 -1.93
CA ALA A 146 11.17 6.95 -1.78
C ALA A 146 11.28 5.49 -2.28
N GLY A 147 10.17 4.89 -2.70
CA GLY A 147 10.15 3.52 -3.24
C GLY A 147 9.94 2.44 -2.20
N PHE A 148 9.53 2.77 -0.97
CA PHE A 148 9.25 1.79 0.08
C PHE A 148 7.78 1.36 0.08
N PRO A 149 7.51 0.05 0.21
CA PRO A 149 6.14 -0.46 0.27
C PRO A 149 5.45 -0.02 1.58
N LYS A 150 4.17 0.32 1.47
CA LYS A 150 3.25 0.53 2.59
C LYS A 150 2.50 -0.76 2.92
N ASP A 151 1.72 -0.79 4.01
CA ASP A 151 0.91 -1.97 4.34
C ASP A 151 -0.08 -2.31 3.23
N ALA A 152 -0.63 -1.31 2.56
CA ALA A 152 -1.50 -1.48 1.38
C ALA A 152 -0.86 -2.30 0.27
N TYR A 153 0.44 -2.17 0.02
CA TYR A 153 1.18 -2.99 -0.94
C TYR A 153 1.05 -4.48 -0.62
N TYR A 154 1.19 -4.83 0.64
CA TYR A 154 1.12 -6.23 1.08
C TYR A 154 -0.32 -6.78 1.06
N VAL A 155 -1.34 -5.93 1.25
CA VAL A 155 -2.75 -6.32 1.06
C VAL A 155 -3.00 -6.68 -0.40
N VAL A 156 -2.52 -5.86 -1.33
CA VAL A 156 -2.61 -6.15 -2.78
C VAL A 156 -1.81 -7.40 -3.14
N GLN A 157 -0.60 -7.54 -2.60
CA GLN A 157 0.23 -8.74 -2.80
C GLN A 157 -0.49 -10.01 -2.32
N ALA A 158 -1.16 -9.97 -1.16
CA ALA A 158 -1.93 -11.08 -0.64
C ALA A 158 -3.14 -11.45 -1.52
N ALA A 159 -3.72 -10.48 -2.23
CA ALA A 159 -4.84 -10.74 -3.13
C ALA A 159 -4.40 -11.31 -4.49
N TRP A 160 -3.26 -10.88 -5.01
CA TRP A 160 -2.86 -11.16 -6.39
C TRP A 160 -1.85 -12.30 -6.54
N LEU A 161 -1.07 -12.62 -5.50
CA LEU A 161 -0.11 -13.72 -5.59
C LEU A 161 -0.76 -15.08 -5.32
N ASP A 162 -0.36 -16.08 -6.09
CA ASP A 162 -0.76 -17.46 -5.87
C ASP A 162 -0.12 -18.00 -4.57
N PRO A 163 -0.94 -18.42 -3.58
CA PRO A 163 -0.45 -18.92 -2.30
C PRO A 163 0.39 -20.20 -2.39
N LYS A 164 0.30 -20.95 -3.50
CA LYS A 164 1.09 -22.17 -3.69
C LYS A 164 2.53 -21.88 -4.10
N THR A 165 2.73 -20.83 -4.88
CA THR A 165 4.05 -20.45 -5.40
C THR A 165 4.70 -19.32 -4.63
N HIS A 166 3.89 -18.43 -4.06
CA HIS A 166 4.33 -17.24 -3.34
C HIS A 166 3.51 -17.04 -2.06
N PRO A 167 3.59 -18.00 -1.11
CA PRO A 167 2.93 -17.81 0.18
C PRO A 167 3.53 -16.61 0.90
N MET A 168 2.68 -15.76 1.48
CA MET A 168 3.12 -14.57 2.18
C MET A 168 2.24 -14.27 3.38
N VAL A 169 2.83 -13.58 4.35
CA VAL A 169 2.14 -12.90 5.44
C VAL A 169 2.91 -11.63 5.78
N HIS A 170 2.19 -10.55 6.08
CA HIS A 170 2.75 -9.29 6.53
C HIS A 170 2.00 -8.83 7.77
N LEU A 171 2.76 -8.53 8.83
CA LEU A 171 2.28 -8.08 10.14
C LEU A 171 2.50 -6.58 10.27
N PHE A 172 1.48 -5.87 10.72
CA PHE A 172 1.54 -4.44 11.05
C PHE A 172 0.57 -4.12 12.21
N PRO A 173 0.76 -3.01 12.94
CA PRO A 173 1.89 -2.08 12.91
C PRO A 173 3.20 -2.70 13.42
N TYR A 174 4.28 -1.90 13.45
CA TYR A 174 5.48 -2.23 14.23
C TYR A 174 5.13 -2.38 15.72
N TRP A 175 6.05 -2.96 16.52
CA TRP A 175 5.76 -3.29 17.92
C TRP A 175 6.58 -2.42 18.90
N ASP A 176 6.18 -1.12 18.99
CA ASP A 176 6.74 -0.18 19.95
C ASP A 176 5.72 0.94 20.25
N PHE A 177 5.13 0.90 21.46
CA PHE A 177 4.07 1.80 21.91
C PHE A 177 4.20 2.08 23.40
N ASN A 178 3.26 2.83 23.99
CA ASN A 178 3.23 3.04 25.44
C ASN A 178 2.75 1.77 26.14
N GLU A 179 3.40 1.43 27.25
CA GLU A 179 3.04 0.27 28.09
C GLU A 179 1.54 0.28 28.44
N GLY A 180 0.86 -0.82 28.16
CA GLY A 180 -0.58 -0.98 28.38
C GLY A 180 -1.48 -0.30 27.35
N GLN A 181 -0.95 0.41 26.37
CA GLN A 181 -1.74 0.98 25.27
C GLN A 181 -2.41 -0.14 24.48
N LEU A 182 -3.70 0.00 24.20
CA LEU A 182 -4.45 -0.97 23.39
C LEU A 182 -4.10 -0.79 21.91
N ILE A 183 -3.56 -1.84 21.29
CA ILE A 183 -3.06 -1.83 19.92
C ILE A 183 -3.88 -2.77 19.07
N ASP A 184 -4.30 -2.28 17.92
CA ASP A 184 -4.83 -3.11 16.85
C ASP A 184 -3.67 -3.69 16.04
N LEU A 185 -3.53 -5.01 16.03
CA LEU A 185 -2.58 -5.75 15.23
C LEU A 185 -3.30 -6.36 14.03
N CYS A 186 -2.74 -6.19 12.85
CA CYS A 186 -3.28 -6.72 11.63
C CYS A 186 -2.25 -7.61 10.91
N ALA A 187 -2.74 -8.64 10.25
CA ALA A 187 -1.92 -9.45 9.36
C ALA A 187 -2.66 -9.66 8.05
N CYS A 188 -2.02 -9.34 6.92
CA CYS A 188 -2.54 -9.71 5.62
C CYS A 188 -1.79 -10.92 5.07
N THR A 189 -2.51 -11.86 4.45
CA THR A 189 -1.94 -13.10 3.93
C THR A 189 -2.79 -13.69 2.82
N ASN A 190 -2.14 -14.42 1.90
CA ASN A 190 -2.82 -15.25 0.91
C ASN A 190 -3.00 -16.72 1.38
N ALA A 191 -2.51 -17.07 2.56
CA ALA A 191 -2.67 -18.40 3.15
C ALA A 191 -4.11 -18.66 3.63
N HIS A 192 -4.40 -19.93 3.94
CA HIS A 192 -5.74 -20.35 4.41
C HIS A 192 -6.05 -19.80 5.81
N SER A 193 -5.08 -19.77 6.71
CA SER A 193 -5.28 -19.27 8.08
C SER A 193 -4.02 -18.63 8.63
N VAL A 194 -4.17 -17.77 9.62
CA VAL A 194 -3.09 -17.06 10.29
C VAL A 194 -3.31 -17.02 11.80
N GLU A 195 -2.24 -17.15 12.57
CA GLU A 195 -2.24 -17.14 14.03
C GLU A 195 -1.27 -16.10 14.54
N LEU A 196 -1.72 -15.27 15.49
CA LEU A 196 -0.91 -14.24 16.13
C LEU A 196 -0.40 -14.71 17.47
N PHE A 197 0.88 -14.44 17.74
CA PHE A 197 1.53 -14.67 19.01
C PHE A 197 2.08 -13.34 19.55
N VAL A 198 1.91 -13.08 20.84
CA VAL A 198 2.50 -11.96 21.56
C VAL A 198 3.34 -12.53 22.69
N ASN A 199 4.63 -12.24 22.70
CA ASN A 199 5.58 -12.80 23.68
C ASN A 199 5.50 -14.33 23.81
N GLY A 200 5.23 -15.02 22.69
CA GLY A 200 5.09 -16.47 22.63
C GLY A 200 3.70 -17.02 22.99
N GLU A 201 2.78 -16.19 23.48
CA GLU A 201 1.40 -16.59 23.78
C GLU A 201 0.49 -16.37 22.58
N SER A 202 -0.27 -17.40 22.19
CA SER A 202 -1.22 -17.33 21.06
C SER A 202 -2.44 -16.49 21.41
N LEU A 203 -2.77 -15.51 20.56
CA LEU A 203 -4.05 -14.80 20.59
C LEU A 203 -5.11 -15.43 19.69
N GLY A 204 -4.85 -16.65 19.23
CA GLY A 204 -5.76 -17.47 18.44
C GLY A 204 -5.54 -17.39 16.94
N ARG A 205 -5.95 -18.49 16.29
CA ARG A 205 -5.89 -18.66 14.84
C ARG A 205 -7.18 -18.16 14.20
N LYS A 206 -7.05 -17.46 13.07
CA LYS A 206 -8.17 -17.02 12.24
C LYS A 206 -8.08 -17.66 10.86
N VAL A 207 -9.18 -18.29 10.43
CA VAL A 207 -9.34 -18.77 9.06
C VAL A 207 -9.81 -17.60 8.21
N LEU A 208 -9.18 -17.38 7.07
CA LEU A 208 -9.54 -16.32 6.15
C LEU A 208 -10.47 -16.83 5.07
N ASP A 209 -11.55 -16.08 4.87
CA ASP A 209 -12.44 -16.26 3.72
C ASP A 209 -11.99 -15.28 2.63
N SER A 210 -11.37 -15.81 1.59
CA SER A 210 -10.86 -14.96 0.49
C SER A 210 -11.94 -14.12 -0.18
N ALA A 211 -13.21 -14.52 -0.05
CA ALA A 211 -14.34 -13.75 -0.56
C ALA A 211 -14.73 -12.56 0.35
N LYS A 212 -14.14 -12.46 1.55
CA LYS A 212 -14.38 -11.37 2.50
C LYS A 212 -13.17 -10.48 2.76
N GLY A 213 -11.99 -10.91 2.34
CA GLY A 213 -10.76 -10.17 2.48
C GLY A 213 -9.53 -11.04 2.77
N ARG A 214 -8.40 -10.39 2.84
CA ARG A 214 -7.09 -11.00 3.07
C ARG A 214 -6.45 -10.56 4.37
N THR A 215 -7.18 -9.81 5.21
CA THR A 215 -6.66 -9.24 6.46
C THR A 215 -7.36 -9.83 7.67
N ALA A 216 -6.58 -10.25 8.65
CA ALA A 216 -7.03 -10.62 9.99
C ALA A 216 -6.56 -9.57 11.00
N SER A 217 -7.35 -9.29 12.04
CA SER A 217 -7.01 -8.30 13.06
C SER A 217 -7.23 -8.86 14.46
N TRP A 218 -6.41 -8.41 15.40
CA TRP A 218 -6.50 -8.69 16.83
C TRP A 218 -6.30 -7.39 17.59
N GLN A 219 -6.68 -7.38 18.85
CA GLN A 219 -6.47 -6.24 19.73
C GLN A 219 -5.85 -6.74 21.06
N THR A 220 -4.78 -6.09 21.51
CA THR A 220 -4.07 -6.47 22.72
C THR A 220 -3.40 -5.25 23.34
N PRO A 221 -3.25 -5.19 24.69
CA PRO A 221 -2.37 -4.22 25.31
C PRO A 221 -0.92 -4.42 24.88
N TYR A 222 -0.22 -3.32 24.66
CA TYR A 222 1.21 -3.36 24.38
C TYR A 222 2.00 -3.73 25.65
N HIS A 223 2.89 -4.69 25.48
CA HIS A 223 3.97 -5.01 26.43
C HIS A 223 5.25 -5.24 25.62
N PRO A 224 6.41 -4.73 26.06
CA PRO A 224 7.66 -4.95 25.35
C PRO A 224 7.95 -6.44 25.09
N GLY A 225 8.59 -6.73 23.97
CA GLY A 225 8.91 -8.09 23.55
C GLY A 225 8.70 -8.29 22.05
N SER A 226 8.09 -9.39 21.65
CA SER A 226 7.88 -9.70 20.23
C SER A 226 6.41 -9.98 19.90
N VAL A 227 6.03 -9.65 18.69
CA VAL A 227 4.80 -10.12 18.05
C VAL A 227 5.14 -10.89 16.79
N LYS A 228 4.48 -12.03 16.60
CA LYS A 228 4.73 -12.92 15.48
C LYS A 228 3.44 -13.43 14.89
N VAL A 229 3.36 -13.47 13.58
CA VAL A 229 2.28 -14.16 12.87
C VAL A 229 2.81 -15.38 12.13
N VAL A 230 2.02 -16.42 12.15
CA VAL A 230 2.30 -17.68 11.46
C VAL A 230 1.13 -17.98 10.53
N ALA A 231 1.41 -18.10 9.25
CA ALA A 231 0.44 -18.42 8.21
C ALA A 231 0.50 -19.90 7.86
N TYR A 232 -0.66 -20.51 7.65
CA TYR A 232 -0.83 -21.94 7.42
C TYR A 232 -1.66 -22.21 6.16
N ASP A 233 -1.30 -23.27 5.46
CA ASP A 233 -2.11 -23.81 4.38
C ASP A 233 -3.36 -24.56 4.90
N GLU A 234 -4.14 -25.12 3.98
CA GLU A 234 -5.37 -25.90 4.29
C GLU A 234 -5.11 -27.15 5.14
N ASN A 235 -3.87 -27.67 5.08
CA ASN A 235 -3.46 -28.86 5.83
C ASN A 235 -2.87 -28.52 7.20
N GLY A 236 -2.78 -27.23 7.55
CA GLY A 236 -2.18 -26.77 8.79
C GLY A 236 -0.65 -26.71 8.77
N LYS A 237 -0.03 -26.81 7.60
CA LYS A 237 1.42 -26.64 7.44
C LYS A 237 1.75 -25.15 7.42
N VAL A 238 2.81 -24.76 8.14
CA VAL A 238 3.35 -23.39 8.11
C VAL A 238 3.91 -23.09 6.72
N VAL A 239 3.47 -21.99 6.14
CA VAL A 239 3.87 -21.54 4.77
C VAL A 239 4.55 -20.18 4.77
N ALA A 240 4.29 -19.32 5.74
CA ALA A 240 4.96 -18.03 5.90
C ALA A 240 4.94 -17.58 7.37
N THR A 241 5.87 -16.72 7.75
CA THR A 241 5.91 -16.07 9.07
C THR A 241 6.39 -14.63 8.92
N ASP A 242 5.93 -13.75 9.81
CA ASP A 242 6.47 -12.41 9.99
C ASP A 242 6.55 -12.09 11.47
N GLU A 243 7.55 -11.29 11.89
CA GLU A 243 7.84 -11.03 13.29
C GLU A 243 8.35 -9.60 13.47
N GLN A 244 7.89 -8.95 14.52
CA GLN A 244 8.30 -7.60 14.91
C GLN A 244 8.72 -7.64 16.38
N ASP A 245 9.88 -7.05 16.69
CA ASP A 245 10.37 -6.88 18.04
C ASP A 245 10.17 -5.45 18.51
N SER A 246 9.98 -5.26 19.82
CA SER A 246 10.11 -3.95 20.43
C SER A 246 11.52 -3.43 20.28
N PHE A 247 11.68 -2.12 20.21
CA PHE A 247 12.97 -1.48 20.03
C PHE A 247 13.13 -0.28 20.96
N ASP A 248 14.36 0.09 21.22
CA ASP A 248 14.75 1.30 21.97
C ASP A 248 15.06 2.46 20.98
N ASP A 249 15.52 3.59 21.51
CA ASP A 249 15.96 4.75 20.72
C ASP A 249 17.08 4.40 19.73
N SER A 250 17.18 5.16 18.66
CA SER A 250 18.22 5.01 17.64
C SER A 250 19.63 5.12 18.24
N ALA A 251 20.46 4.12 18.01
CA ALA A 251 21.85 4.05 18.50
C ALA A 251 22.87 3.86 17.37
N MET A 252 22.45 3.35 16.22
CA MET A 252 23.32 3.07 15.07
C MET A 252 22.64 3.47 13.78
N VAL A 253 23.43 4.04 12.85
CA VAL A 253 22.99 4.29 11.48
C VAL A 253 23.46 3.13 10.60
N CYS A 254 22.57 2.62 9.76
CA CYS A 254 22.83 1.55 8.80
C CYS A 254 22.64 2.08 7.38
N LEU A 255 23.57 1.71 6.49
CA LEU A 255 23.51 2.05 5.07
C LEU A 255 23.46 0.77 4.24
N GLN A 256 22.55 0.72 3.30
CA GLN A 256 22.44 -0.38 2.35
C GLN A 256 22.28 0.15 0.94
N ALA A 257 23.26 -0.13 0.08
CA ALA A 257 23.21 0.22 -1.33
C ALA A 257 22.52 -0.87 -2.15
N ASP A 258 21.71 -0.49 -3.13
CA ASP A 258 21.07 -1.40 -4.09
C ASP A 258 22.11 -2.05 -5.01
N ARG A 259 23.23 -1.36 -5.28
CA ARG A 259 24.34 -1.82 -6.11
C ARG A 259 25.68 -1.30 -5.60
N LYS A 260 26.75 -2.05 -5.87
CA LYS A 260 28.09 -1.72 -5.41
C LYS A 260 28.91 -0.89 -6.41
N THR A 261 28.47 -0.89 -7.66
CA THR A 261 29.17 -0.20 -8.76
C THR A 261 28.17 0.45 -9.69
N ILE A 262 28.54 1.63 -10.19
CA ILE A 262 27.81 2.36 -11.23
C ILE A 262 28.80 2.80 -12.30
N SER A 263 28.33 3.01 -13.53
CA SER A 263 29.12 3.60 -14.61
C SER A 263 29.41 5.07 -14.32
N GLY A 264 30.60 5.52 -14.65
CA GLY A 264 31.00 6.94 -14.51
C GLY A 264 30.49 7.83 -15.66
N ASP A 265 29.33 7.56 -16.22
CA ASP A 265 28.74 8.25 -17.38
C ASP A 265 27.84 9.45 -17.01
N GLY A 266 27.67 9.72 -15.71
CA GLY A 266 26.82 10.80 -15.20
C GLY A 266 25.32 10.54 -15.31
N ARG A 267 24.88 9.30 -15.58
CA ARG A 267 23.49 8.91 -15.76
C ARG A 267 23.03 7.86 -14.78
N GLU A 268 23.90 6.89 -14.43
CA GLU A 268 23.57 5.85 -13.49
C GLU A 268 23.49 6.38 -12.05
N LEU A 269 22.50 5.87 -11.31
CA LEU A 269 22.29 6.15 -9.90
C LEU A 269 22.50 4.88 -9.08
N ALA A 270 23.00 5.04 -7.85
CA ALA A 270 22.88 4.05 -6.79
C ALA A 270 21.96 4.59 -5.71
N PHE A 271 20.99 3.77 -5.28
CA PHE A 271 20.08 4.10 -4.19
C PHE A 271 20.65 3.52 -2.89
N ILE A 272 20.78 4.38 -1.90
CA ILE A 272 21.31 4.00 -0.58
C ILE A 272 20.22 4.19 0.46
N THR A 273 19.70 3.08 0.96
CA THR A 273 18.75 3.10 2.06
C THR A 273 19.50 3.40 3.36
N ILE A 274 19.01 4.42 4.09
CA ILE A 274 19.50 4.81 5.41
C ILE A 274 18.44 4.39 6.42
N THR A 275 18.85 3.62 7.43
CA THR A 275 17.99 3.19 8.53
C THR A 275 18.73 3.33 9.85
N THR A 276 18.01 3.28 10.95
CA THR A 276 18.60 3.22 12.29
C THR A 276 18.28 1.90 12.99
N ARG A 277 19.14 1.55 13.92
CA ARG A 277 18.95 0.44 14.85
C ARG A 277 19.20 0.91 16.27
N ASP A 278 18.53 0.26 17.20
CA ASP A 278 18.77 0.46 18.63
C ASP A 278 20.10 -0.18 19.07
N LYS A 279 20.43 -0.05 20.36
CA LYS A 279 21.65 -0.64 20.96
C LYS A 279 21.69 -2.16 20.90
N ASN A 280 20.53 -2.83 20.75
CA ASN A 280 20.39 -4.28 20.66
C ASN A 280 20.45 -4.79 19.21
N GLY A 281 20.43 -3.87 18.24
CA GLY A 281 20.44 -4.18 16.83
C GLY A 281 19.06 -4.30 16.19
N ASN A 282 17.98 -4.01 16.92
CA ASN A 282 16.61 -4.01 16.39
C ASN A 282 16.39 -2.79 15.48
N PRO A 283 15.69 -2.93 14.35
CA PRO A 283 15.34 -1.79 13.51
C PRO A 283 14.41 -0.82 14.23
N VAL A 284 14.75 0.46 14.27
CA VAL A 284 13.90 1.52 14.81
C VAL A 284 12.92 1.97 13.73
N ARG A 285 11.70 1.47 13.77
CA ARG A 285 10.71 1.62 12.70
C ARG A 285 10.03 2.99 12.65
N ASN A 286 10.06 3.71 13.78
CA ASN A 286 9.49 5.05 13.94
C ASN A 286 10.58 6.13 14.05
N ALA A 287 11.79 5.84 13.62
CA ALA A 287 12.89 6.80 13.65
C ALA A 287 12.54 8.08 12.92
N ASN A 288 12.80 9.21 13.54
CA ASN A 288 12.59 10.55 13.00
C ASN A 288 13.85 11.42 13.16
N ASP A 289 15.02 10.76 13.25
CA ASP A 289 16.30 11.41 13.39
C ASP A 289 16.66 12.16 12.11
N ARG A 290 17.22 13.35 12.24
CA ARG A 290 17.76 14.09 11.08
C ARG A 290 19.16 13.57 10.76
N VAL A 291 19.34 13.08 9.55
CA VAL A 291 20.62 12.63 9.03
C VAL A 291 21.22 13.67 8.08
N THR A 292 22.54 13.75 8.05
CA THR A 292 23.31 14.54 7.05
C THR A 292 24.19 13.58 6.26
N VAL A 293 24.07 13.63 4.95
CA VAL A 293 24.78 12.76 4.02
C VAL A 293 25.92 13.53 3.35
N ARG A 294 27.11 12.96 3.36
CA ARG A 294 28.28 13.50 2.64
C ARG A 294 28.84 12.42 1.73
N VAL A 295 29.05 12.77 0.48
CA VAL A 295 29.66 11.90 -0.53
C VAL A 295 31.07 12.42 -0.81
N ASN A 296 32.08 11.55 -0.73
CA ASN A 296 33.46 11.85 -1.04
C ASN A 296 33.94 10.93 -2.17
N GLY A 297 34.73 11.49 -3.10
CA GLY A 297 35.28 10.76 -4.24
C GLY A 297 34.58 11.11 -5.55
N ALA A 298 34.45 10.15 -6.45
CA ALA A 298 33.97 10.39 -7.82
C ALA A 298 32.43 10.54 -7.95
N GLY A 299 31.69 10.18 -6.92
CA GLY A 299 30.24 10.33 -6.91
C GLY A 299 29.78 11.68 -6.37
N VAL A 300 28.55 12.06 -6.67
CA VAL A 300 27.85 13.23 -6.11
C VAL A 300 26.53 12.81 -5.49
N LEU A 301 26.11 13.51 -4.43
CA LEU A 301 24.76 13.35 -3.88
C LEU A 301 23.78 14.02 -4.83
N VAL A 302 22.77 13.26 -5.28
CA VAL A 302 21.73 13.77 -6.18
C VAL A 302 20.53 14.29 -5.39
N GLY A 303 20.17 13.62 -4.29
CA GLY A 303 19.08 14.02 -3.44
C GLY A 303 18.79 13.01 -2.33
N LEU A 304 17.85 13.37 -1.46
CA LEU A 304 17.36 12.58 -0.33
C LEU A 304 15.83 12.56 -0.37
N ASP A 305 15.25 11.40 -0.09
CA ASP A 305 13.80 11.23 0.09
C ASP A 305 13.54 10.28 1.26
N ASN A 306 12.55 10.59 2.10
CA ASN A 306 12.10 9.75 3.20
C ASN A 306 10.72 9.12 2.96
N GLY A 307 10.08 9.42 1.83
CA GLY A 307 8.73 8.95 1.50
C GLY A 307 7.60 9.63 2.26
N ASP A 308 7.89 10.64 3.08
CA ASP A 308 6.88 11.42 3.79
C ASP A 308 6.31 12.52 2.88
N SER A 309 5.05 12.36 2.50
CA SER A 309 4.33 13.33 1.66
C SER A 309 4.05 14.66 2.33
N ALA A 310 4.26 14.77 3.65
CA ALA A 310 4.14 16.01 4.42
C ALA A 310 5.48 16.71 4.63
N ASP A 311 6.61 16.05 4.36
CA ASP A 311 7.94 16.63 4.61
C ASP A 311 8.18 17.87 3.73
N PRO A 312 8.42 19.05 4.34
CA PRO A 312 8.66 20.29 3.60
C PRO A 312 10.07 20.40 3.01
N ASP A 313 11.01 19.54 3.42
CA ASP A 313 12.39 19.59 2.96
C ASP A 313 12.49 19.39 1.43
N GLU A 314 13.43 20.09 0.81
CA GLU A 314 13.70 19.91 -0.62
C GLU A 314 14.39 18.56 -0.86
N TYR A 315 14.14 17.94 -2.02
CA TYR A 315 14.80 16.67 -2.37
C TYR A 315 16.31 16.84 -2.63
N GLN A 316 16.71 17.97 -3.19
CA GLN A 316 18.11 18.29 -3.47
C GLN A 316 18.78 18.96 -2.26
N THR A 317 18.89 18.23 -1.17
CA THR A 317 19.50 18.66 0.08
C THR A 317 20.51 17.60 0.55
N ASP A 318 21.38 17.95 1.49
CA ASP A 318 22.31 17.02 2.13
C ASP A 318 21.81 16.52 3.49
N SER A 319 20.64 16.96 3.93
CA SER A 319 20.09 16.64 5.25
C SER A 319 18.59 16.44 5.17
N ARG A 320 18.10 15.33 5.76
CA ARG A 320 16.69 14.99 5.84
C ARG A 320 16.37 14.18 7.08
N ARG A 321 15.12 14.18 7.53
CA ARG A 321 14.61 13.23 8.54
C ARG A 321 14.47 11.83 7.94
N LEU A 322 14.61 10.82 8.81
CA LEU A 322 14.36 9.41 8.43
C LEU A 322 12.88 9.10 8.38
#